data_24907391a585a1b7fbad12a3d1107939
#
_entry.id   24907391a585a1b7fbad12a3d1107939
#
_cell.length_a   1.000
_cell.length_b   1.000
_cell.length_c   1.000
_cell.angle_alpha   90.00
_cell.angle_beta   90.00
_cell.angle_gamma   90.00
#
_symmetry.space_group_name_H-M   'P 1'
#
loop_
_entity.id
_entity.type
_entity.pdbx_description
1 polymer ?
#
loop_
_entity_poly.entity_id
_entity_poly.type
_entity_poly.pdbx_seq_one_letter_code
_entity_poly.pdbx_strand_id
1 'polypeptide(L)'
;MEEKDISQNDDLAYDNEEVLITKHWTFPLTRPHTGMLFGNGTMGVMVYGEGNTLKVCIGRSDVWDHNGGVDWGNQTFERICEVLEKKDEEALKKLFPPSEKGPTIIPIGRVEFDFPEPFDQGSYEFVE
;
A
#
# COMPACT_ATOMS: atom_id res chain seq x y z
N MET A 1 -7.99 46.89 26.58
CA MET A 1 -7.23 45.71 26.11
C MET A 1 -8.08 44.53 26.53
N GLU A 2 -9.02 44.17 25.67
CA GLU A 2 -10.01 43.13 25.92
C GLU A 2 -9.40 41.75 25.58
N GLU A 3 -9.37 40.91 26.57
CA GLU A 3 -8.98 39.53 26.47
C GLU A 3 -10.10 38.73 25.78
N LYS A 4 -9.83 38.23 24.57
CA LYS A 4 -10.76 37.46 23.81
C LYS A 4 -10.69 36.02 24.29
N ASP A 5 -11.71 35.60 25.00
CA ASP A 5 -11.97 34.23 25.44
C ASP A 5 -12.16 33.33 24.22
N ILE A 6 -11.18 32.43 23.98
CA ILE A 6 -11.24 31.39 22.93
C ILE A 6 -11.59 30.08 23.61
N SER A 7 -12.86 29.96 24.01
CA SER A 7 -13.44 28.67 24.40
C SER A 7 -14.74 28.45 23.60
N GLN A 8 -14.62 28.18 22.34
CA GLN A 8 -15.63 27.42 21.62
C GLN A 8 -14.98 26.11 21.16
N ASN A 9 -15.17 25.10 21.98
CA ASN A 9 -15.11 23.71 21.51
C ASN A 9 -16.25 23.56 20.51
N ASP A 10 -15.94 23.70 19.23
CA ASP A 10 -16.75 23.12 18.19
C ASP A 10 -16.63 21.61 18.33
N ASP A 11 -17.62 21.03 19.02
CA ASP A 11 -17.93 19.61 18.94
C ASP A 11 -18.21 19.32 17.46
N LEU A 12 -17.17 18.98 16.72
CA LEU A 12 -17.28 18.33 15.43
C LEU A 12 -17.95 16.98 15.71
N ALA A 13 -19.27 16.97 15.69
CA ALA A 13 -20.02 15.74 15.56
C ALA A 13 -19.56 15.13 14.23
N TYR A 14 -18.66 14.15 14.33
CA TYR A 14 -18.39 13.24 13.24
C TYR A 14 -19.70 12.49 13.00
N ASP A 15 -20.40 12.91 11.97
CA ASP A 15 -21.52 12.17 11.44
C ASP A 15 -20.94 10.84 10.97
N ASN A 16 -21.12 9.79 11.77
CA ASN A 16 -20.71 8.42 11.45
C ASN A 16 -21.69 7.84 10.41
N GLU A 17 -21.83 8.49 9.27
CA GLU A 17 -22.34 7.79 8.10
C GLU A 17 -21.29 6.75 7.73
N GLU A 18 -21.60 5.49 7.92
CA GLU A 18 -20.81 4.37 7.39
C GLU A 18 -20.72 4.57 5.87
N VAL A 19 -19.57 5.07 5.43
CA VAL A 19 -19.27 5.18 4.01
C VAL A 19 -18.99 3.77 3.51
N LEU A 20 -20.00 3.14 2.94
CA LEU A 20 -19.84 1.84 2.28
C LEU A 20 -18.92 2.01 1.07
N ILE A 21 -17.73 1.43 1.16
CA ILE A 21 -16.78 1.42 0.05
C ILE A 21 -17.06 0.20 -0.80
N THR A 22 -17.60 0.44 -1.98
CA THR A 22 -17.81 -0.62 -2.97
C THR A 22 -16.66 -0.63 -3.96
N LYS A 23 -16.03 -1.79 -4.11
CA LYS A 23 -14.97 -2.02 -5.11
C LYS A 23 -15.44 -3.11 -6.06
N HIS A 24 -15.26 -2.85 -7.35
CA HIS A 24 -15.67 -3.77 -8.41
C HIS A 24 -14.48 -4.13 -9.31
N TRP A 25 -14.32 -5.41 -9.58
CA TRP A 25 -13.32 -5.94 -10.50
C TRP A 25 -13.97 -6.82 -11.56
N THR A 26 -13.40 -6.77 -12.75
CA THR A 26 -13.82 -7.62 -13.84
C THR A 26 -12.63 -8.47 -14.31
N PHE A 27 -12.82 -9.77 -14.40
CA PHE A 27 -11.81 -10.67 -14.91
C PHE A 27 -11.71 -10.56 -16.46
N PRO A 28 -10.53 -10.87 -17.04
CA PRO A 28 -9.32 -11.37 -16.38
C PRO A 28 -8.49 -10.29 -15.67
N LEU A 29 -7.88 -10.64 -14.56
CA LEU A 29 -6.92 -9.83 -13.82
C LEU A 29 -5.55 -10.46 -13.96
N THR A 30 -4.92 -10.26 -15.12
CA THR A 30 -3.76 -11.04 -15.59
C THR A 30 -2.46 -10.74 -14.84
N ARG A 31 -2.40 -9.61 -14.14
CA ARG A 31 -1.19 -9.12 -13.46
C ARG A 31 -1.43 -8.86 -11.99
N PRO A 32 -0.43 -9.10 -11.11
CA PRO A 32 -0.58 -8.84 -9.67
C PRO A 32 -1.09 -7.44 -9.34
N HIS A 33 -0.57 -6.41 -10.01
CA HIS A 33 -0.93 -5.01 -9.72
C HIS A 33 -2.34 -4.60 -10.19
N THR A 34 -3.03 -5.45 -10.95
CA THR A 34 -4.44 -5.27 -11.28
C THR A 34 -5.37 -6.08 -10.39
N GLY A 35 -4.79 -6.88 -9.47
CA GLY A 35 -5.53 -7.80 -8.62
C GLY A 35 -6.40 -7.11 -7.58
N MET A 36 -7.35 -7.87 -7.06
CA MET A 36 -8.17 -7.46 -5.93
C MET A 36 -7.33 -7.46 -4.65
N LEU A 37 -7.42 -6.38 -3.89
CA LEU A 37 -6.67 -6.22 -2.63
C LEU A 37 -7.62 -6.31 -1.44
N PHE A 38 -7.25 -7.17 -0.49
CA PHE A 38 -7.94 -7.32 0.78
C PHE A 38 -6.92 -7.21 1.91
N GLY A 39 -7.33 -6.70 3.07
CA GLY A 39 -6.42 -6.60 4.20
C GLY A 39 -7.12 -6.17 5.48
N ASN A 40 -6.46 -6.43 6.60
CA ASN A 40 -6.93 -6.07 7.94
C ASN A 40 -5.89 -5.27 8.74
N GLY A 41 -4.94 -4.63 8.04
CA GLY A 41 -3.83 -3.88 8.65
C GLY A 41 -2.60 -4.73 9.00
N THR A 42 -2.75 -6.01 9.31
CA THR A 42 -1.64 -6.94 9.60
C THR A 42 -1.36 -7.87 8.42
N MET A 43 -2.41 -8.42 7.83
CA MET A 43 -2.33 -9.33 6.69
C MET A 43 -2.91 -8.65 5.47
N GLY A 44 -2.25 -8.81 4.33
CA GLY A 44 -2.73 -8.40 3.03
C GLY A 44 -2.83 -9.59 2.10
N VAL A 45 -3.87 -9.59 1.26
CA VAL A 45 -4.09 -10.61 0.24
C VAL A 45 -4.34 -9.93 -1.08
N MET A 46 -3.72 -10.44 -2.13
CA MET A 46 -3.90 -9.99 -3.49
C MET A 46 -4.38 -11.16 -4.34
N VAL A 47 -5.53 -10.99 -4.99
CA VAL A 47 -6.18 -12.01 -5.80
C VAL A 47 -6.21 -11.59 -7.26
N TYR A 48 -5.65 -12.40 -8.14
CA TYR A 48 -5.60 -12.16 -9.58
C TYR A 48 -5.63 -13.50 -10.34
N GLY A 49 -5.88 -13.45 -11.63
CA GLY A 49 -5.91 -14.67 -12.43
C GLY A 49 -6.48 -14.45 -13.82
N GLU A 50 -6.40 -15.48 -14.62
CA GLU A 50 -6.93 -15.55 -15.98
C GLU A 50 -7.24 -17.01 -16.35
N GLY A 51 -8.11 -17.19 -17.32
CA GLY A 51 -8.54 -18.53 -17.72
C GLY A 51 -9.22 -19.25 -16.57
N ASN A 52 -8.68 -20.37 -16.18
CA ASN A 52 -9.17 -21.17 -15.07
C ASN A 52 -8.27 -21.19 -13.83
N THR A 53 -7.20 -20.36 -13.80
CA THR A 53 -6.27 -20.32 -12.68
C THR A 53 -6.41 -19.02 -11.90
N LEU A 54 -6.83 -19.11 -10.63
CA LEU A 54 -6.86 -18.02 -9.66
C LEU A 54 -5.64 -18.09 -8.76
N LYS A 55 -4.96 -16.96 -8.57
CA LYS A 55 -3.75 -16.81 -7.77
C LYS A 55 -4.03 -15.91 -6.57
N VAL A 56 -3.71 -16.40 -5.40
CA VAL A 56 -3.87 -15.69 -4.13
C VAL A 56 -2.51 -15.51 -3.50
N CYS A 57 -1.98 -14.28 -3.54
CA CYS A 57 -0.73 -13.92 -2.87
C CYS A 57 -1.02 -13.40 -1.48
N ILE A 58 -0.28 -13.89 -0.49
CA ILE A 58 -0.46 -13.56 0.92
C ILE A 58 0.80 -12.87 1.43
N GLY A 59 0.63 -11.71 2.07
CA GLY A 59 1.68 -10.96 2.74
C GLY A 59 1.27 -10.57 4.15
N ARG A 60 2.25 -10.30 5.01
CA ARG A 60 2.05 -9.73 6.35
C ARG A 60 2.98 -8.56 6.55
N SER A 61 2.51 -7.55 7.27
CA SER A 61 3.24 -6.32 7.52
C SER A 61 4.46 -6.51 8.43
N ASP A 62 4.53 -7.60 9.18
CA ASP A 62 5.60 -7.94 10.10
C ASP A 62 6.63 -8.94 9.54
N VAL A 63 6.47 -9.39 8.28
CA VAL A 63 7.41 -10.31 7.63
C VAL A 63 8.32 -9.56 6.67
N TRP A 64 9.52 -9.26 7.17
CA TRP A 64 10.52 -8.50 6.44
C TRP A 64 11.83 -9.27 6.32
N ASP A 65 12.50 -9.11 5.19
CA ASP A 65 13.92 -9.41 5.07
C ASP A 65 14.72 -8.22 5.61
N HIS A 66 15.34 -8.41 6.75
CA HIS A 66 16.20 -7.40 7.37
C HIS A 66 17.67 -7.49 6.90
N ASN A 67 17.96 -8.29 5.90
CA ASN A 67 19.30 -8.41 5.33
C ASN A 67 19.72 -7.09 4.67
N GLY A 68 20.66 -6.41 5.29
CA GLY A 68 21.17 -5.13 4.85
C GLY A 68 20.37 -3.96 5.45
N GLY A 69 20.99 -3.25 6.35
CA GLY A 69 20.48 -1.97 6.81
C GLY A 69 20.74 -0.89 5.77
N VAL A 70 19.85 0.08 5.66
CA VAL A 70 20.14 1.33 5.00
C VAL A 70 20.69 2.28 6.05
N ASP A 71 21.86 2.86 5.79
CA ASP A 71 22.39 3.93 6.65
C ASP A 71 21.60 5.22 6.40
N TRP A 72 20.60 5.46 7.23
CA TRP A 72 19.77 6.65 7.19
C TRP A 72 20.43 7.89 7.81
N GLY A 73 21.66 7.75 8.37
CA GLY A 73 22.31 8.81 9.13
C GLY A 73 22.54 10.12 8.39
N ASN A 74 22.58 10.08 7.06
CA ASN A 74 22.74 11.25 6.21
C ASN A 74 21.43 11.79 5.61
N GLN A 75 20.30 11.18 5.92
CA GLN A 75 19.00 11.51 5.34
C GLN A 75 18.14 12.26 6.37
N THR A 76 18.64 13.43 6.81
CA THR A 76 17.86 14.28 7.70
C THR A 76 16.84 15.09 6.90
N PHE A 77 15.77 15.50 7.57
CA PHE A 77 14.73 16.33 6.96
C PHE A 77 15.29 17.64 6.39
N GLU A 78 16.18 18.30 7.12
CA GLU A 78 16.83 19.55 6.71
C GLU A 78 17.60 19.37 5.42
N ARG A 79 18.37 18.30 5.33
CA ARG A 79 19.20 18.02 4.14
C ARG A 79 18.34 17.67 2.91
N ILE A 80 17.24 16.98 3.12
CA ILE A 80 16.27 16.70 2.04
C ILE A 80 15.66 18.00 1.55
N CYS A 81 15.22 18.89 2.46
CA CYS A 81 14.69 20.20 2.10
C CYS A 81 15.69 21.05 1.33
N GLU A 82 16.94 21.13 1.78
CA GLU A 82 17.99 21.87 1.09
C GLU A 82 18.21 21.41 -0.36
N VAL A 83 18.18 20.10 -0.58
CA VAL A 83 18.37 19.53 -1.92
C VAL A 83 17.16 19.80 -2.80
N LEU A 84 15.94 19.71 -2.25
CA LEU A 84 14.71 19.99 -2.98
C LEU A 84 14.57 21.48 -3.33
N GLU A 85 14.96 22.41 -2.44
CA GLU A 85 14.97 23.84 -2.70
C GLU A 85 15.91 24.21 -3.85
N LYS A 86 17.06 23.55 -3.90
CA LYS A 86 18.05 23.72 -4.98
C LYS A 86 17.67 23.04 -6.28
N LYS A 87 16.62 22.21 -6.26
CA LYS A 87 16.18 21.36 -7.39
C LYS A 87 17.32 20.49 -7.96
N ASP A 88 18.21 20.04 -7.08
CA ASP A 88 19.36 19.23 -7.44
C ASP A 88 18.99 17.73 -7.43
N GLU A 89 18.55 17.25 -8.59
CA GLU A 89 18.14 15.85 -8.77
C GLU A 89 19.30 14.86 -8.54
N GLU A 90 20.53 15.24 -8.89
CA GLU A 90 21.69 14.36 -8.70
C GLU A 90 22.07 14.23 -7.22
N ALA A 91 21.97 15.31 -6.47
CA ALA A 91 22.14 15.27 -5.02
C ALA A 91 21.02 14.46 -4.35
N LEU A 92 19.79 14.57 -4.83
CA LEU A 92 18.66 13.79 -4.34
C LEU A 92 18.86 12.28 -4.57
N LYS A 93 19.28 11.89 -5.77
CA LYS A 93 19.61 10.48 -6.08
C LYS A 93 20.76 9.95 -5.21
N LYS A 94 21.73 10.78 -4.85
CA LYS A 94 22.82 10.39 -3.95
C LYS A 94 22.34 10.23 -2.49
N LEU A 95 21.34 11.01 -2.07
CA LEU A 95 20.74 10.84 -0.75
C LEU A 95 19.93 9.54 -0.65
N PHE A 96 19.34 9.09 -1.76
CA PHE A 96 18.56 7.86 -1.84
C PHE A 96 19.16 6.87 -2.85
N PRO A 97 20.38 6.37 -2.58
CA PRO A 97 20.99 5.41 -3.49
C PRO A 97 20.13 4.14 -3.59
N PRO A 98 20.02 3.55 -4.78
CA PRO A 98 19.36 2.26 -4.91
C PRO A 98 20.09 1.25 -4.03
N SER A 99 19.36 0.64 -3.11
CA SER A 99 19.90 -0.40 -2.24
C SER A 99 19.67 -1.77 -2.88
N GLU A 100 20.74 -2.46 -3.24
CA GLU A 100 20.66 -3.84 -3.70
C GLU A 100 20.32 -4.82 -2.57
N LYS A 101 20.46 -4.39 -1.32
CA LYS A 101 20.31 -5.22 -0.11
C LYS A 101 19.51 -4.54 0.99
N GLY A 102 18.60 -3.65 0.63
CA GLY A 102 17.73 -2.98 1.61
C GLY A 102 16.68 -3.94 2.18
N PRO A 103 16.13 -3.58 3.36
CA PRO A 103 15.01 -4.33 3.91
C PRO A 103 13.85 -4.38 2.90
N THR A 104 13.24 -5.53 2.74
CA THR A 104 12.12 -5.72 1.84
C THR A 104 11.04 -6.59 2.49
N ILE A 105 9.79 -6.35 2.11
CA ILE A 105 8.69 -7.22 2.51
C ILE A 105 8.83 -8.55 1.79
N ILE A 106 8.74 -9.64 2.56
CA ILE A 106 8.75 -11.00 2.03
C ILE A 106 7.30 -11.46 1.88
N PRO A 107 6.86 -11.87 0.68
CA PRO A 107 5.58 -12.54 0.54
C PRO A 107 5.60 -13.87 1.30
N ILE A 108 4.56 -14.16 2.10
CA ILE A 108 4.48 -15.40 2.87
C ILE A 108 4.29 -16.58 1.94
N GLY A 109 3.50 -16.39 0.90
CA GLY A 109 3.25 -17.44 -0.06
C GLY A 109 2.21 -17.08 -1.11
N ARG A 110 2.02 -18.01 -2.04
CA ARG A 110 1.01 -17.94 -3.08
C ARG A 110 0.28 -19.27 -3.14
N VAL A 111 -1.03 -19.21 -3.18
CA VAL A 111 -1.91 -20.37 -3.43
C VAL A 111 -2.50 -20.19 -4.81
N GLU A 112 -2.53 -21.25 -5.58
CA GLU A 112 -3.14 -21.29 -6.91
C GLU A 112 -4.33 -22.28 -6.88
N PHE A 113 -5.44 -21.85 -7.45
CA PHE A 113 -6.65 -22.66 -7.59
C PHE A 113 -6.92 -22.83 -9.08
N ASP A 114 -6.96 -24.08 -9.52
CA ASP A 114 -7.36 -24.42 -10.86
C ASP A 114 -8.81 -24.88 -10.88
N PHE A 115 -9.64 -24.15 -11.60
CA PHE A 115 -11.05 -24.45 -11.77
C PHE A 115 -11.28 -25.29 -13.02
N PRO A 116 -12.30 -26.14 -13.03
CA PRO A 116 -12.60 -26.94 -14.21
C PRO A 116 -13.05 -26.12 -15.42
N GLU A 117 -13.56 -24.90 -15.17
CA GLU A 117 -14.03 -23.99 -16.22
C GLU A 117 -13.40 -22.60 -16.07
N PRO A 118 -13.14 -21.90 -17.19
CA PRO A 118 -12.64 -20.53 -17.14
C PRO A 118 -13.61 -19.55 -16.47
N PHE A 119 -13.06 -18.55 -15.79
CA PHE A 119 -13.83 -17.47 -15.13
C PHE A 119 -13.55 -16.07 -15.71
N ASP A 120 -13.01 -16.00 -16.93
CA ASP A 120 -12.60 -14.74 -17.58
C ASP A 120 -13.74 -13.74 -17.82
N GLN A 121 -14.98 -14.17 -17.65
CA GLN A 121 -16.16 -13.31 -17.77
C GLN A 121 -16.83 -13.03 -16.41
N GLY A 122 -16.18 -13.41 -15.34
CA GLY A 122 -16.66 -13.15 -14.00
C GLY A 122 -16.44 -11.71 -13.57
N SER A 123 -17.26 -11.25 -12.63
CA SER A 123 -17.04 -10.02 -11.89
C SER A 123 -17.09 -10.30 -10.41
N TYR A 124 -16.40 -9.48 -9.64
CA TYR A 124 -16.37 -9.56 -8.20
C TYR A 124 -16.66 -8.19 -7.60
N GLU A 125 -17.54 -8.17 -6.63
CA GLU A 125 -17.88 -6.96 -5.89
C GLU A 125 -17.58 -7.18 -4.40
N PHE A 126 -16.90 -6.22 -3.81
CA PHE A 126 -16.62 -6.18 -2.38
C PHE A 126 -17.24 -4.92 -1.80
N VAL A 127 -18.00 -5.10 -0.72
CA VAL A 127 -18.67 -4.02 0.02
C VAL A 127 -18.18 -4.05 1.45
N GLU A 128 -17.60 -2.96 1.92
CA GLU A 128 -17.09 -2.78 3.27
C GLU A 128 -17.76 -1.58 3.95
#